data_18833bf5af39d71d80550c78d789dc2e
#
_entry.id   18833bf5af39d71d80550c78d789dc2e
#
_cell.length_a   1.000
_cell.length_b   1.000
_cell.length_c   1.000
_cell.angle_alpha   90.00
_cell.angle_beta   90.00
_cell.angle_gamma   90.00
#
_symmetry.space_group_name_H-M   'P 1'
#
loop_
_entity.id
_entity.type
_entity.pdbx_description
1 polymer ?
#
loop_
_entity_poly.entity_id
_entity_poly.type
_entity_poly.pdbx_seq_one_letter_code
_entity_poly.pdbx_strand_id
1 'polypeptide(L)'
;MEKAAPLLDEEHLARLSELDEDSGKITELCRRYLDSIPPQFERMRALLAAGNAEGLEHEAHGLSGSSGMYGMPRLRQFSQALLVRARRRELEGAEELLAELERTFAESRPLLLEALSPEARARRS
;
A
#
# COMPACT_ATOMS: atom_id res chain seq x y z
N MET A 1 -15.97 11.14 -11.21
CA MET A 1 -15.50 10.34 -10.05
C MET A 1 -14.58 9.22 -10.53
N GLU A 2 -13.37 9.19 -10.03
CA GLU A 2 -12.43 8.16 -10.42
C GLU A 2 -12.85 6.79 -9.87
N LYS A 3 -12.79 5.79 -10.75
CA LYS A 3 -13.09 4.43 -10.38
C LYS A 3 -11.94 3.89 -9.50
N ALA A 4 -12.27 3.16 -8.46
CA ALA A 4 -11.25 2.56 -7.60
C ALA A 4 -10.42 1.54 -8.37
N ALA A 5 -9.11 1.61 -8.23
CA ALA A 5 -8.18 0.63 -8.80
C ALA A 5 -8.40 -0.73 -8.11
N PRO A 6 -7.99 -1.83 -8.75
CA PRO A 6 -8.08 -3.14 -8.09
C PRO A 6 -7.21 -3.21 -6.84
N LEU A 7 -7.55 -4.11 -5.93
CA LEU A 7 -6.76 -4.30 -4.70
C LEU A 7 -5.36 -4.79 -5.00
N LEU A 8 -5.22 -5.72 -5.94
CA LEU A 8 -3.94 -6.28 -6.33
C LEU A 8 -3.71 -6.17 -7.84
N ASP A 9 -2.46 -6.03 -8.21
CA ASP A 9 -1.99 -6.18 -9.59
C ASP A 9 -1.45 -7.60 -9.73
N GLU A 10 -2.30 -8.50 -10.13
CA GLU A 10 -1.96 -9.93 -10.19
C GLU A 10 -0.83 -10.23 -11.18
N GLU A 11 -0.79 -9.53 -12.30
CA GLU A 11 0.28 -9.70 -13.28
C GLU A 11 1.64 -9.33 -12.71
N HIS A 12 1.70 -8.20 -11.98
CA HIS A 12 2.92 -7.75 -11.32
C HIS A 12 3.35 -8.74 -10.23
N LEU A 13 2.39 -9.23 -9.45
CA LEU A 13 2.67 -10.20 -8.39
C LEU A 13 3.16 -11.54 -8.94
N ALA A 14 2.63 -11.96 -10.09
CA ALA A 14 3.12 -13.16 -10.76
C ALA A 14 4.59 -13.00 -11.14
N ARG A 15 4.98 -11.83 -11.66
CA ARG A 15 6.39 -11.55 -12.00
C ARG A 15 7.28 -11.56 -10.76
N LEU A 16 6.82 -10.95 -9.66
CA LEU A 16 7.56 -10.99 -8.39
C LEU A 16 7.73 -12.42 -7.89
N SER A 17 6.70 -13.22 -8.00
CA SER A 17 6.73 -14.62 -7.57
C SER A 17 7.73 -15.43 -8.39
N GLU A 18 7.83 -15.16 -9.69
CA GLU A 18 8.82 -15.82 -10.56
C GLU A 18 10.26 -15.50 -10.15
N LEU A 19 10.50 -14.26 -9.71
CA LEU A 19 11.82 -13.83 -9.25
C LEU A 19 12.25 -14.52 -7.95
N ASP A 20 11.30 -15.02 -7.19
CA ASP A 20 11.59 -15.64 -5.89
C ASP A 20 12.31 -17.00 -6.01
N GLU A 21 12.11 -17.72 -7.11
CA GLU A 21 12.78 -18.99 -7.44
C GLU A 21 12.94 -19.94 -6.25
N ASP A 22 11.88 -20.11 -5.46
CA ASP A 22 11.84 -21.00 -4.28
C ASP A 22 12.70 -20.56 -3.10
N SER A 23 13.37 -19.40 -3.19
CA SER A 23 14.21 -18.92 -2.09
C SER A 23 13.40 -18.32 -0.93
N GLY A 24 12.17 -17.88 -1.19
CA GLY A 24 11.33 -17.23 -0.20
C GLY A 24 11.73 -15.82 0.15
N LYS A 25 12.74 -15.26 -0.49
CA LYS A 25 13.25 -13.91 -0.19
C LYS A 25 12.25 -12.80 -0.55
N ILE A 26 11.59 -12.93 -1.70
CA ILE A 26 10.60 -11.93 -2.12
C ILE A 26 9.39 -11.96 -1.18
N THR A 27 8.93 -13.16 -0.82
CA THR A 27 7.82 -13.32 0.12
C THR A 27 8.18 -12.72 1.47
N GLU A 28 9.40 -12.93 1.95
CA GLU A 28 9.87 -12.37 3.21
C GLU A 28 9.93 -10.84 3.16
N LEU A 29 10.44 -10.27 2.06
CA LEU A 29 10.47 -8.83 1.87
C LEU A 29 9.05 -8.23 1.88
N CYS A 30 8.12 -8.89 1.20
CA CYS A 30 6.73 -8.44 1.19
C CYS A 30 6.12 -8.48 2.59
N ARG A 31 6.40 -9.54 3.35
CA ARG A 31 5.91 -9.69 4.71
C ARG A 31 6.43 -8.57 5.62
N ARG A 32 7.72 -8.27 5.54
CA ARG A 32 8.32 -7.17 6.30
C ARG A 32 7.74 -5.82 5.91
N TYR A 33 7.54 -5.63 4.60
CA TYR A 33 6.92 -4.41 4.11
C TYR A 33 5.51 -4.24 4.69
N LEU A 34 4.69 -5.30 4.61
CA LEU A 34 3.33 -5.25 5.14
C LEU A 34 3.32 -4.94 6.64
N ASP A 35 4.26 -5.50 7.39
CA ASP A 35 4.35 -5.24 8.83
C ASP A 35 4.79 -3.81 9.14
N SER A 36 5.43 -3.12 8.20
CA SER A 36 5.86 -1.74 8.37
C SER A 36 4.73 -0.72 8.16
N ILE A 37 3.61 -1.13 7.55
CA ILE A 37 2.55 -0.20 7.19
C ILE A 37 1.71 0.27 8.38
N PRO A 38 1.26 -0.59 9.31
CA PRO A 38 0.48 -0.10 10.44
C PRO A 38 1.17 1.00 11.26
N PRO A 39 2.47 0.90 11.62
CA PRO A 39 3.15 2.01 12.28
C PRO A 39 3.20 3.27 11.41
N GLN A 40 3.29 3.13 10.10
CA GLN A 40 3.26 4.27 9.18
C GLN A 40 1.92 4.99 9.24
N PHE A 41 0.81 4.24 9.29
CA PHE A 41 -0.52 4.85 9.46
C PHE A 41 -0.62 5.62 10.78
N GLU A 42 -0.04 5.10 11.86
CA GLU A 42 -0.02 5.80 13.13
C GLU A 42 0.74 7.11 13.05
N ARG A 43 1.89 7.12 12.37
CA ARG A 43 2.65 8.36 12.13
C ARG A 43 1.85 9.35 11.31
N MET A 44 1.18 8.87 10.26
CA MET A 44 0.37 9.73 9.40
C MET A 44 -0.79 10.35 10.18
N ARG A 45 -1.41 9.57 11.05
CA ARG A 45 -2.51 10.06 11.89
C ARG A 45 -2.03 11.14 12.85
N ALA A 46 -0.85 10.94 13.45
CA ALA A 46 -0.26 11.94 14.35
C ALA A 46 0.11 13.22 13.61
N LEU A 47 0.66 13.09 12.40
CA LEU A 47 1.01 14.25 11.55
C LEU A 47 -0.25 15.03 11.16
N LEU A 48 -1.31 14.33 10.82
CA LEU A 48 -2.58 14.96 10.48
C LEU A 48 -3.16 15.70 11.68
N ALA A 49 -3.14 15.09 12.86
CA ALA A 49 -3.64 15.71 14.09
C ALA A 49 -2.84 16.97 14.44
N ALA A 50 -1.54 16.99 14.13
CA ALA A 50 -0.68 18.14 14.36
C ALA A 50 -0.78 19.21 13.27
N GLY A 51 -1.55 18.96 12.21
CA GLY A 51 -1.62 19.86 11.05
C GLY A 51 -0.32 19.92 10.25
N ASN A 52 0.54 18.91 10.36
CA ASN A 52 1.83 18.87 9.68
C ASN A 52 1.67 18.32 8.26
N ALA A 53 1.29 19.21 7.34
CA ALA A 53 1.05 18.82 5.94
C ALA A 53 2.32 18.36 5.25
N GLU A 54 3.47 18.98 5.54
CA GLU A 54 4.74 18.60 4.92
C GLU A 54 5.16 17.18 5.32
N GLY A 55 5.03 16.84 6.59
CA GLY A 55 5.33 15.49 7.07
C GLY A 55 4.38 14.46 6.48
N LEU A 56 3.09 14.81 6.40
CA LEU A 56 2.09 13.93 5.80
C LEU A 56 2.36 13.71 4.31
N GLU A 57 2.77 14.75 3.60
CA GLU A 57 3.16 14.64 2.19
C GLU A 57 4.30 13.64 2.01
N HIS A 58 5.32 13.73 2.86
CA HIS A 58 6.47 12.83 2.82
C HIS A 58 6.05 11.37 3.03
N GLU A 59 5.25 11.10 4.05
CA GLU A 59 4.79 9.74 4.33
C GLU A 59 3.89 9.19 3.21
N ALA A 60 2.97 10.01 2.71
CA ALA A 60 2.07 9.60 1.63
C ALA A 60 2.83 9.31 0.34
N HIS A 61 3.87 10.10 0.05
CA HIS A 61 4.72 9.88 -1.11
C HIS A 61 5.41 8.51 -1.03
N GLY A 62 6.00 8.21 0.12
CA GLY A 62 6.66 6.93 0.35
C GLY A 62 5.70 5.75 0.19
N LEU A 63 4.52 5.86 0.79
CA LEU A 63 3.51 4.80 0.70
C LEU A 63 3.01 4.61 -0.75
N SER A 64 2.83 5.71 -1.49
CA SER A 64 2.43 5.64 -2.89
C SER A 64 3.44 4.85 -3.73
N GLY A 65 4.72 5.15 -3.56
CA GLY A 65 5.78 4.46 -4.30
C GLY A 65 5.88 2.98 -3.94
N SER A 66 5.91 2.68 -2.65
CA SER A 66 6.07 1.30 -2.19
C SER A 66 4.85 0.43 -2.48
N SER A 67 3.64 0.97 -2.36
CA SER A 67 2.44 0.18 -2.65
C SER A 67 2.36 -0.19 -4.13
N GLY A 68 2.84 0.68 -5.02
CA GLY A 68 2.97 0.34 -6.43
C GLY A 68 3.99 -0.78 -6.67
N MET A 69 5.13 -0.70 -5.99
CA MET A 69 6.18 -1.71 -6.09
C MET A 69 5.69 -3.10 -5.67
N TYR A 70 4.88 -3.17 -4.63
CA TYR A 70 4.37 -4.43 -4.11
C TYR A 70 3.00 -4.83 -4.66
N GLY A 71 2.56 -4.21 -5.75
CA GLY A 71 1.38 -4.64 -6.47
C GLY A 71 0.06 -4.36 -5.81
N MET A 72 -0.07 -3.22 -5.12
CA MET A 72 -1.29 -2.79 -4.45
C MET A 72 -1.80 -1.47 -5.03
N PRO A 73 -2.38 -1.50 -6.25
CA PRO A 73 -2.75 -0.27 -6.95
C PRO A 73 -3.83 0.56 -6.25
N ARG A 74 -4.78 -0.06 -5.55
CA ARG A 74 -5.80 0.72 -4.82
C ARG A 74 -5.18 1.46 -3.64
N LEU A 75 -4.28 0.83 -2.91
CA LEU A 75 -3.57 1.49 -1.82
C LEU A 75 -2.74 2.66 -2.37
N ARG A 76 -2.11 2.46 -3.51
CA ARG A 76 -1.37 3.52 -4.20
C ARG A 76 -2.30 4.67 -4.60
N GLN A 77 -3.47 4.36 -5.14
CA GLN A 77 -4.43 5.39 -5.58
C GLN A 77 -4.83 6.31 -4.42
N PHE A 78 -5.19 5.73 -3.28
CA PHE A 78 -5.58 6.53 -2.13
C PHE A 78 -4.40 7.26 -1.49
N SER A 79 -3.20 6.66 -1.54
CA SER A 79 -1.98 7.33 -1.07
C SER A 79 -1.68 8.56 -1.92
N GLN A 80 -1.86 8.46 -3.23
CA GLN A 80 -1.66 9.60 -4.14
C GLN A 80 -2.69 10.69 -3.90
N ALA A 81 -3.94 10.31 -3.62
CA ALA A 81 -4.97 11.30 -3.29
C ALA A 81 -4.61 12.07 -2.02
N LEU A 82 -4.11 11.37 -1.00
CA LEU A 82 -3.67 11.99 0.24
C LEU A 82 -2.44 12.87 0.01
N LEU A 83 -1.50 12.39 -0.81
CA LEU A 83 -0.30 13.15 -1.19
C LEU A 83 -0.68 14.50 -1.81
N VAL A 84 -1.61 14.50 -2.75
CA VAL A 84 -2.04 15.73 -3.43
C VAL A 84 -2.66 16.72 -2.43
N ARG A 85 -3.51 16.24 -1.52
CA ARG A 85 -4.11 17.09 -0.48
C ARG A 85 -3.04 17.68 0.43
N ALA A 86 -2.11 16.87 0.90
CA ALA A 86 -1.05 17.34 1.78
C ALA A 86 -0.16 18.38 1.07
N ARG A 87 0.15 18.13 -0.19
CA ARG A 87 0.96 19.06 -1.00
C ARG A 87 0.27 20.41 -1.16
N ARG A 88 -1.06 20.42 -1.28
CA ARG A 88 -1.86 21.64 -1.40
C ARG A 88 -2.21 22.27 -0.07
N ARG A 89 -1.81 21.65 1.04
CA ARG A 89 -2.17 22.08 2.41
C ARG A 89 -3.68 22.05 2.65
N GLU A 90 -4.39 21.16 1.96
CA GLU A 90 -5.85 20.97 2.08
C GLU A 90 -6.12 19.73 2.91
N LEU A 91 -5.99 19.87 4.25
CA LEU A 91 -6.11 18.72 5.14
C LEU A 91 -7.55 18.38 5.52
N GLU A 92 -8.52 19.21 5.13
CA GLU A 92 -9.92 18.88 5.30
C GLU A 92 -10.25 17.64 4.48
N GLY A 93 -10.88 16.63 5.10
CA GLY A 93 -11.20 15.38 4.42
C GLY A 93 -10.06 14.39 4.40
N ALA A 94 -8.87 14.75 4.88
CA ALA A 94 -7.73 13.85 4.90
C ALA A 94 -7.94 12.67 5.86
N GLU A 95 -8.73 12.85 6.93
CA GLU A 95 -9.05 11.76 7.85
C GLU A 95 -9.81 10.64 7.16
N GLU A 96 -10.76 10.98 6.29
CA GLU A 96 -11.52 10.01 5.52
C GLU A 96 -10.62 9.24 4.55
N LEU A 97 -9.66 9.91 3.92
CA LEU A 97 -8.70 9.25 3.05
C LEU A 97 -7.79 8.30 3.83
N LEU A 98 -7.37 8.72 5.02
CA LEU A 98 -6.55 7.84 5.87
C LEU A 98 -7.34 6.61 6.31
N ALA A 99 -8.62 6.78 6.64
CA ALA A 99 -9.48 5.66 6.97
C ALA A 99 -9.65 4.72 5.77
N GLU A 100 -9.77 5.26 4.55
CA GLU A 100 -9.81 4.46 3.34
C GLU A 100 -8.52 3.68 3.11
N LEU A 101 -7.37 4.30 3.40
CA LEU A 101 -6.08 3.62 3.32
C LEU A 101 -6.02 2.43 4.28
N GLU A 102 -6.47 2.63 5.51
CA GLU A 102 -6.46 1.57 6.50
C GLU A 102 -7.37 0.40 6.11
N ARG A 103 -8.58 0.69 5.61
CA ARG A 103 -9.50 -0.33 5.13
C ARG A 103 -8.94 -1.09 3.93
N THR A 104 -8.38 -0.34 2.98
CA THR A 104 -7.78 -0.92 1.77
C THR A 104 -6.63 -1.85 2.14
N PHE A 105 -5.78 -1.42 3.07
CA PHE A 105 -4.67 -2.25 3.52
C PHE A 105 -5.16 -3.53 4.22
N ALA A 106 -6.18 -3.41 5.07
CA ALA A 106 -6.74 -4.57 5.76
C ALA A 106 -7.29 -5.61 4.77
N GLU A 107 -7.87 -5.16 3.67
CA GLU A 107 -8.35 -6.05 2.62
C GLU A 107 -7.22 -6.60 1.76
N SER A 108 -6.21 -5.78 1.47
CA SER A 108 -5.12 -6.15 0.57
C SER A 108 -4.13 -7.14 1.18
N ARG A 109 -3.83 -6.99 2.47
CA ARG A 109 -2.80 -7.77 3.14
C ARG A 109 -2.97 -9.29 2.99
N PRO A 110 -4.12 -9.87 3.38
CA PRO A 110 -4.26 -11.32 3.25
C PRO A 110 -4.24 -11.80 1.81
N LEU A 111 -4.78 -10.99 0.89
CA LEU A 111 -4.79 -11.34 -0.53
C LEU A 111 -3.38 -11.33 -1.11
N LEU A 112 -2.56 -10.36 -0.71
CA LEU A 112 -1.17 -10.29 -1.17
C LEU A 112 -0.38 -11.50 -0.69
N LEU A 113 -0.50 -11.84 0.59
CA LEU A 113 0.20 -12.99 1.15
C LEU A 113 -0.23 -14.29 0.47
N GLU A 114 -1.53 -14.42 0.18
CA GLU A 114 -2.04 -15.59 -0.54
C GLU A 114 -1.49 -15.66 -1.97
N ALA A 115 -1.45 -14.50 -2.67
CA ALA A 115 -0.95 -14.45 -4.05
C ALA A 115 0.51 -14.88 -4.16
N LEU A 116 1.30 -14.69 -3.09
CA LEU A 116 2.72 -15.07 -3.06
C LEU A 116 2.94 -16.45 -2.44
N SER A 117 1.88 -17.17 -2.06
CA SER A 117 2.00 -18.48 -1.44
C SER A 117 2.47 -19.52 -2.44
N PRO A 118 3.10 -20.62 -1.95
CA PRO A 118 3.49 -21.73 -2.83
C PRO A 118 2.28 -22.33 -3.58
N GLU A 119 1.12 -22.38 -2.95
CA GLU A 119 -0.11 -22.91 -3.55
C GLU A 119 -0.56 -22.04 -4.73
N ALA A 120 -0.52 -20.72 -4.57
CA ALA A 120 -0.87 -19.80 -5.65
C ALA A 120 0.12 -19.90 -6.80
N ARG A 121 1.41 -20.03 -6.49
CA ARG A 121 2.46 -20.20 -7.49
C ARG A 121 2.23 -21.50 -8.29
N ALA A 122 1.90 -22.58 -7.60
CA ALA A 122 1.63 -23.87 -8.24
C ALA A 122 0.43 -23.77 -9.19
N ARG A 123 -0.61 -23.03 -8.83
CA ARG A 123 -1.77 -22.85 -9.69
C ARG A 123 -1.45 -22.07 -10.97
N ARG A 124 -0.43 -21.23 -10.95
CA ARG A 124 -0.02 -20.44 -12.12
C ARG A 124 0.94 -21.15 -13.07
N SER A 125 1.59 -22.20 -12.60
CA SER A 125 2.58 -22.92 -13.42
C SER A 125 1.97 -23.99 -14.33
#